data_b3d8ef2c9f3733ad96545b6be86dc050
#
_entry.id   b3d8ef2c9f3733ad96545b6be86dc050
#
_cell.length_a   1.000
_cell.length_b   1.000
_cell.length_c   1.000
_cell.angle_alpha   90.00
_cell.angle_beta   90.00
_cell.angle_gamma   90.00
#
_symmetry.space_group_name_H-M   'P 1'
#
loop_
_entity.id
_entity.type
_entity.pdbx_description
1 polymer ?
#
loop_
_entity_poly.entity_id
_entity_poly.type
_entity_poly.pdbx_seq_one_letter_code
_entity_poly.pdbx_strand_id
1 'polypeptide(L)'
;MSRGVAPTARIPYVLELVGLKGMEDRYPDELSGGEQQRVAIARALVNNPSTIVADEPTGNLDPNRSLEIMTLLERINALGTTVVVVTHERDLVNHFDKRVIMIDHGQVNGDGVGTYEV
;
A
#
# COMPACT_ATOMS: atom_id res chain seq x y z
N MET A 1 -14.92 -15.81 -9.58
CA MET A 1 -14.48 -15.36 -8.28
C MET A 1 -13.39 -16.23 -7.72
N SER A 2 -12.28 -15.64 -7.36
CA SER A 2 -11.09 -16.38 -6.96
C SER A 2 -11.10 -16.82 -5.50
N ARG A 3 -12.25 -16.83 -4.86
CA ARG A 3 -12.33 -17.14 -3.44
C ARG A 3 -12.16 -18.62 -3.10
N GLY A 4 -12.07 -19.46 -4.13
CA GLY A 4 -11.79 -20.86 -3.92
C GLY A 4 -10.35 -21.19 -3.59
N VAL A 5 -9.44 -20.21 -3.72
CA VAL A 5 -8.02 -20.43 -3.44
C VAL A 5 -7.77 -20.28 -1.94
N ALA A 6 -7.23 -21.33 -1.32
CA ALA A 6 -6.90 -21.29 0.11
C ALA A 6 -5.85 -20.20 0.38
N PRO A 7 -5.90 -19.53 1.56
CA PRO A 7 -4.91 -18.50 1.89
C PRO A 7 -3.46 -18.99 1.80
N THR A 8 -3.19 -20.24 2.19
CA THR A 8 -1.84 -20.81 2.11
C THR A 8 -1.35 -20.92 0.68
N ALA A 9 -2.24 -21.16 -0.29
CA ALA A 9 -1.87 -21.22 -1.69
C ALA A 9 -1.64 -19.81 -2.27
N ARG A 10 -2.21 -18.78 -1.67
CA ARG A 10 -2.00 -17.40 -2.10
C ARG A 10 -0.68 -16.80 -1.59
N ILE A 11 -0.09 -17.36 -0.55
CA ILE A 11 1.11 -16.77 0.05
C ILE A 11 2.24 -16.59 -0.97
N PRO A 12 2.63 -17.59 -1.75
CA PRO A 12 3.68 -17.40 -2.75
C PRO A 12 3.34 -16.32 -3.78
N TYR A 13 2.09 -16.28 -4.24
CA TYR A 13 1.65 -15.28 -5.20
C TYR A 13 1.75 -13.86 -4.61
N VAL A 14 1.27 -13.69 -3.38
CA VAL A 14 1.28 -12.39 -2.73
C VAL A 14 2.70 -11.92 -2.47
N LEU A 15 3.59 -12.81 -2.00
CA LEU A 15 4.99 -12.46 -1.78
C LEU A 15 5.68 -12.06 -3.06
N GLU A 16 5.40 -12.73 -4.16
CA GLU A 16 5.95 -12.36 -5.45
C GLU A 16 5.43 -10.98 -5.87
N LEU A 17 4.13 -10.73 -5.70
CA LEU A 17 3.51 -9.45 -6.06
C LEU A 17 4.16 -8.29 -5.31
N VAL A 18 4.45 -8.45 -4.04
CA VAL A 18 5.06 -7.39 -3.22
C VAL A 18 6.59 -7.38 -3.30
N GLY A 19 7.20 -8.25 -4.11
CA GLY A 19 8.64 -8.27 -4.31
C GLY A 19 9.42 -8.99 -3.22
N LEU A 20 8.80 -9.91 -2.51
CA LEU A 20 9.42 -10.66 -1.41
C LEU A 20 9.49 -12.16 -1.71
N LYS A 21 9.54 -12.53 -2.96
CA LYS A 21 9.63 -13.95 -3.34
C LYS A 21 10.84 -14.60 -2.67
N GLY A 22 10.60 -15.74 -2.03
CA GLY A 22 11.65 -16.49 -1.37
C GLY A 22 11.94 -16.05 0.06
N MET A 23 11.20 -15.08 0.60
CA MET A 23 11.45 -14.56 1.95
C MET A 23 10.45 -15.06 2.99
N GLU A 24 9.76 -16.15 2.70
CA GLU A 24 8.72 -16.68 3.59
C GLU A 24 9.23 -17.04 4.97
N ASP A 25 10.50 -17.46 5.07
CA ASP A 25 11.09 -17.93 6.31
C ASP A 25 11.90 -16.87 7.05
N ARG A 26 11.87 -15.61 6.58
CA ARG A 26 12.61 -14.54 7.22
C ARG A 26 11.88 -14.00 8.44
N TYR A 27 12.64 -13.75 9.51
CA TYR A 27 12.09 -13.07 10.68
C TYR A 27 12.00 -11.56 10.43
N PRO A 28 11.06 -10.86 11.11
CA PRO A 28 10.87 -9.41 10.88
C PRO A 28 12.13 -8.58 11.10
N ASP A 29 12.99 -8.94 12.05
CA ASP A 29 14.22 -8.21 12.35
C ASP A 29 15.30 -8.40 11.28
N GLU A 30 15.13 -9.37 10.40
CA GLU A 30 16.02 -9.60 9.27
C GLU A 30 15.65 -8.77 8.04
N LEU A 31 14.57 -8.01 8.11
CA LEU A 31 14.02 -7.27 6.97
C LEU A 31 14.31 -5.78 7.09
N SER A 32 14.55 -5.13 5.96
CA SER A 32 14.66 -3.68 5.90
C SER A 32 13.30 -3.04 6.19
N GLY A 33 13.27 -1.71 6.41
CA GLY A 33 12.03 -0.98 6.62
C GLY A 33 11.07 -1.11 5.44
N GLY A 34 11.59 -1.03 4.22
CA GLY A 34 10.77 -1.22 3.02
C GLY A 34 10.25 -2.63 2.88
N GLU A 35 11.06 -3.63 3.24
CA GLU A 35 10.62 -5.02 3.22
C GLU A 35 9.56 -5.28 4.27
N GLN A 36 9.69 -4.69 5.46
CA GLN A 36 8.67 -4.81 6.51
C GLN A 36 7.35 -4.21 6.06
N GLN A 37 7.38 -3.07 5.36
CA GLN A 37 6.17 -2.47 4.80
C GLN A 37 5.54 -3.37 3.75
N ARG A 38 6.34 -3.99 2.92
CA ARG A 38 5.85 -4.93 1.91
C ARG A 38 5.21 -6.16 2.55
N VAL A 39 5.75 -6.64 3.66
CA VAL A 39 5.12 -7.74 4.42
C VAL A 39 3.75 -7.31 4.93
N ALA A 40 3.63 -6.08 5.46
CA ALA A 40 2.35 -5.58 5.94
C ALA A 40 1.31 -5.52 4.81
N ILE A 41 1.71 -5.07 3.63
CA ILE A 41 0.84 -5.05 2.46
C ILE A 41 0.45 -6.47 2.05
N ALA A 42 1.41 -7.40 2.05
CA ALA A 42 1.15 -8.80 1.72
C ALA A 42 0.12 -9.42 2.65
N ARG A 43 0.24 -9.16 3.96
CA ARG A 43 -0.73 -9.65 4.94
C ARG A 43 -2.13 -9.17 4.64
N ALA A 44 -2.26 -7.91 4.24
CA ALA A 44 -3.56 -7.36 3.89
C ALA A 44 -4.16 -8.07 2.66
N LEU A 45 -3.33 -8.53 1.74
CA LEU A 45 -3.77 -9.12 0.47
C LEU A 45 -4.06 -10.61 0.53
N VAL A 46 -3.63 -11.32 1.58
CA VAL A 46 -3.71 -12.79 1.62
C VAL A 46 -5.14 -13.30 1.45
N ASN A 47 -6.11 -12.60 2.02
CA ASN A 47 -7.52 -13.00 1.95
C ASN A 47 -8.27 -12.40 0.76
N ASN A 48 -7.53 -11.84 -0.20
CA ASN A 48 -8.11 -11.27 -1.42
C ASN A 48 -9.23 -10.25 -1.14
N PRO A 49 -8.93 -9.18 -0.36
CA PRO A 49 -9.95 -8.20 -0.01
C PRO A 49 -10.33 -7.33 -1.20
N SER A 50 -11.51 -6.73 -1.15
CA SER A 50 -11.92 -5.76 -2.16
C SER A 50 -11.30 -4.38 -1.92
N THR A 51 -10.94 -4.09 -0.67
CA THR A 51 -10.38 -2.80 -0.27
C THR A 51 -9.28 -3.00 0.77
N ILE A 52 -8.19 -2.29 0.62
CA ILE A 52 -7.17 -2.20 1.66
C ILE A 52 -6.96 -0.74 2.06
N VAL A 53 -6.62 -0.54 3.33
CA VAL A 53 -6.30 0.79 3.87
C VAL A 53 -4.84 0.77 4.31
N ALA A 54 -4.06 1.68 3.76
CA ALA A 54 -2.65 1.83 4.12
C ALA A 54 -2.50 3.16 4.88
N ASP A 55 -2.20 3.05 6.17
CA ASP A 55 -2.07 4.22 7.05
C ASP A 55 -0.59 4.60 7.16
N GLU A 56 -0.25 5.75 6.60
CA GLU A 56 1.13 6.26 6.53
C GLU A 56 2.10 5.20 6.01
N PRO A 57 1.83 4.62 4.81
CA PRO A 57 2.59 3.45 4.34
C PRO A 57 4.05 3.74 4.04
N THR A 58 4.43 5.01 3.94
CA THR A 58 5.79 5.42 3.63
C THR A 58 6.50 6.07 4.81
N GLY A 59 5.92 5.98 6.01
CA GLY A 59 6.52 6.54 7.22
C GLY A 59 7.90 5.96 7.48
N ASN A 60 8.87 6.83 7.76
CA ASN A 60 10.26 6.45 8.06
C ASN A 60 11.03 5.84 6.88
N LEU A 61 10.52 5.97 5.67
CA LEU A 61 11.23 5.53 4.47
C LEU A 61 11.84 6.73 3.76
N ASP A 62 12.99 6.51 3.10
CA ASP A 62 13.57 7.53 2.25
C ASP A 62 12.70 7.77 1.00
N PRO A 63 12.94 8.87 0.24
CA PRO A 63 12.08 9.18 -0.91
C PRO A 63 12.00 8.07 -1.96
N ASN A 64 13.11 7.38 -2.23
CA ASN A 64 13.11 6.32 -3.23
C ASN A 64 12.27 5.12 -2.78
N ARG A 65 12.41 4.72 -1.51
CA ARG A 65 11.63 3.62 -0.95
C ARG A 65 10.16 3.99 -0.86
N SER A 66 9.88 5.26 -0.54
CA SER A 66 8.51 5.76 -0.50
C SER A 66 7.83 5.64 -1.86
N LEU A 67 8.52 6.02 -2.92
CA LEU A 67 7.99 5.88 -4.28
C LEU A 67 7.77 4.42 -4.65
N GLU A 68 8.67 3.52 -4.25
CA GLU A 68 8.50 2.09 -4.51
C GLU A 68 7.24 1.54 -3.84
N ILE A 69 7.00 1.92 -2.60
CA ILE A 69 5.80 1.47 -1.87
C ILE A 69 4.53 2.03 -2.51
N MET A 70 4.52 3.31 -2.84
CA MET A 70 3.36 3.92 -3.48
C MET A 70 3.09 3.32 -4.86
N THR A 71 4.15 3.04 -5.63
CA THR A 71 4.01 2.38 -6.93
C THR A 71 3.44 0.97 -6.78
N LEU A 72 3.87 0.25 -5.75
CA LEU A 72 3.29 -1.06 -5.45
C LEU A 72 1.80 -0.96 -5.15
N LEU A 73 1.40 0.01 -4.33
CA LEU A 73 -0.02 0.22 -4.02
C LEU A 73 -0.82 0.58 -5.27
N GLU A 74 -0.26 1.39 -6.14
CA GLU A 74 -0.90 1.73 -7.41
C GLU A 74 -1.08 0.48 -8.30
N ARG A 75 -0.08 -0.39 -8.32
CA ARG A 75 -0.16 -1.65 -9.06
C ARG A 75 -1.26 -2.56 -8.51
N ILE A 76 -1.36 -2.65 -7.19
CA ILE A 76 -2.41 -3.43 -6.54
C ILE A 76 -3.80 -2.88 -6.92
N ASN A 77 -3.93 -1.56 -6.94
CA ASN A 77 -5.17 -0.92 -7.38
C ASN A 77 -5.49 -1.28 -8.84
N ALA A 78 -4.50 -1.27 -9.71
CA ALA A 78 -4.68 -1.61 -11.12
C ALA A 78 -5.15 -3.07 -11.30
N LEU A 79 -4.85 -3.94 -10.34
CA LEU A 79 -5.29 -5.33 -10.37
C LEU A 79 -6.71 -5.52 -9.85
N GLY A 80 -7.39 -4.44 -9.45
CA GLY A 80 -8.80 -4.48 -9.07
C GLY A 80 -9.10 -4.25 -7.60
N THR A 81 -8.09 -4.07 -6.76
CA THR A 81 -8.29 -3.79 -5.35
C THR A 81 -8.42 -2.28 -5.13
N THR A 82 -9.43 -1.86 -4.40
CA THR A 82 -9.53 -0.47 -3.98
C THR A 82 -8.48 -0.20 -2.90
N VAL A 83 -7.70 0.85 -3.08
CA VAL A 83 -6.64 1.20 -2.13
C VAL A 83 -6.91 2.59 -1.58
N VAL A 84 -6.98 2.68 -0.25
CA VAL A 84 -7.09 3.96 0.46
C VAL A 84 -5.77 4.20 1.17
N VAL A 85 -5.11 5.31 0.86
CA VAL A 85 -3.86 5.69 1.51
C VAL A 85 -4.14 6.88 2.41
N VAL A 86 -3.80 6.74 3.69
CA VAL A 86 -3.91 7.83 4.67
C VAL A 86 -2.50 8.39 4.87
N THR A 87 -2.30 9.65 4.52
CA THR A 87 -0.98 10.26 4.63
C THR A 87 -1.10 11.78 4.78
N HIS A 88 -0.08 12.40 5.36
CA HIS A 88 0.07 13.86 5.40
C HIS A 88 1.25 14.32 4.55
N GLU A 89 1.85 13.45 3.76
CA GLU A 89 3.02 13.78 2.94
C GLU A 89 2.57 14.38 1.61
N ARG A 90 2.60 15.71 1.54
CA ARG A 90 2.12 16.48 0.39
C ARG A 90 2.81 16.07 -0.91
N ASP A 91 4.13 15.91 -0.88
CA ASP A 91 4.90 15.60 -2.10
C ASP A 91 4.50 14.27 -2.71
N LEU A 92 4.23 13.27 -1.87
CA LEU A 92 3.73 11.99 -2.35
C LEU A 92 2.36 12.11 -2.98
N VAL A 93 1.46 12.83 -2.31
CA VAL A 93 0.10 13.02 -2.82
C VAL A 93 0.13 13.70 -4.18
N ASN A 94 0.95 14.74 -4.32
CA ASN A 94 1.04 15.49 -5.56
C ASN A 94 1.74 14.75 -6.69
N HIS A 95 2.59 13.78 -6.35
CA HIS A 95 3.29 12.98 -7.35
C HIS A 95 2.36 12.00 -8.07
N PHE A 96 1.38 11.47 -7.36
CA PHE A 96 0.43 10.50 -7.90
C PHE A 96 -0.87 11.20 -8.23
N ASP A 97 -1.34 11.04 -9.46
CA ASP A 97 -2.53 11.73 -9.97
C ASP A 97 -3.80 10.95 -9.57
N LYS A 98 -4.09 10.92 -8.28
CA LYS A 98 -5.20 10.17 -7.71
C LYS A 98 -6.17 11.10 -7.01
N ARG A 99 -7.37 10.59 -6.71
CA ARG A 99 -8.37 11.33 -5.94
C ARG A 99 -7.83 11.59 -4.53
N VAL A 100 -7.94 12.83 -4.09
CA VAL A 100 -7.49 13.26 -2.77
C VAL A 100 -8.68 13.82 -2.01
N ILE A 101 -8.92 13.30 -0.82
CA ILE A 101 -9.92 13.81 0.11
C ILE A 101 -9.17 14.41 1.28
N MET A 102 -9.29 15.72 1.45
CA MET A 102 -8.64 16.43 2.55
C MET A 102 -9.56 16.48 3.76
N ILE A 103 -9.03 16.05 4.89
CA ILE A 103 -9.77 16.04 6.16
C ILE A 103 -9.03 16.92 7.15
N ASP A 104 -9.76 17.87 7.75
CA ASP A 104 -9.21 18.79 8.74
C ASP A 104 -10.24 18.96 9.85
N HIS A 105 -9.79 18.80 11.09
CA HIS A 105 -10.66 18.90 12.27
C HIS A 105 -11.91 18.02 12.15
N GLY A 106 -11.76 16.83 11.61
CA GLY A 106 -12.84 15.87 11.48
C GLY A 106 -13.83 16.17 10.34
N GLN A 107 -13.52 17.11 9.47
CA GLN A 107 -14.41 17.52 8.37
C GLN A 107 -13.66 17.43 7.04
N VAL A 108 -14.41 17.11 5.99
CA VAL A 108 -13.88 17.12 4.64
C VAL A 108 -13.76 18.55 4.16
N ASN A 109 -12.53 19.00 3.87
CA ASN A 109 -12.24 20.36 3.39
C ASN A 109 -11.94 20.42 1.90
N GLY A 110 -11.82 19.29 1.25
CA GLY A 110 -11.53 19.26 -0.17
C GLY A 110 -11.65 17.86 -0.72
N ASP A 111 -11.96 17.78 -2.01
CA ASP A 111 -12.05 16.53 -2.75
C ASP A 111 -11.68 16.86 -4.18
N GLY A 112 -10.58 16.34 -4.66
CA GLY A 112 -10.07 16.62 -6.00
C GLY A 112 -9.10 15.57 -6.46
N VAL A 113 -8.49 15.79 -7.62
CA VAL A 113 -7.53 14.85 -8.19
C VAL A 113 -6.13 15.46 -8.19
N GLY A 114 -5.17 14.74 -7.65
CA GLY A 114 -3.77 15.08 -7.75
C GLY A 114 -3.33 16.32 -6.99
N THR A 115 -4.14 16.79 -6.03
CA THR A 115 -3.79 18.01 -5.30
C THR A 115 -3.90 17.80 -3.79
N TYR A 116 -2.91 18.33 -3.09
CA TYR A 116 -2.92 18.45 -1.64
C TYR A 116 -2.52 19.89 -1.33
N GLU A 117 -3.50 20.69 -0.97
CA GLU A 117 -3.29 22.09 -0.58
C GLU A 117 -3.69 22.30 0.87
N VAL A 118 -2.82 22.92 1.61
CA VAL A 118 -3.05 23.20 3.03
C VAL A 118 -3.45 24.65 3.20
#